data_6eb835f0c9531af81eb2f1bd0dd13c09
#
_entry.id   6eb835f0c9531af81eb2f1bd0dd13c09
#
_cell.length_a   1.000
_cell.length_b   1.000
_cell.length_c   1.000
_cell.angle_alpha   90.00
_cell.angle_beta   90.00
_cell.angle_gamma   90.00
#
_symmetry.space_group_name_H-M   'P 1'
#
loop_
_entity.id
_entity.type
_entity.pdbx_description
1 polymer ?
#
loop_
_entity_poly.entity_id
_entity_poly.type
_entity_poly.pdbx_seq_one_letter_code
_entity_poly.pdbx_strand_id
1 'polypeptide(L)'
;MPKWRWILIAICVVVPAAARAQQRPLRTDDAEILKTGRVRADFGIEFLQKQRYSLSGLQGDLTRLGVASIHVGVGEYAEFQISGVVQDVLAVSERDEWYFPPKLSGNTTSDFGDLVLGTKLKLVGEQGCRPAISFKFAVELPNAKHDSGLGTDQTEFYSSLLFKKHWRRSQILADVGFAILGSPVSLGRQTDPLTYGIAAIIPIHRSLNLVGEIQGRHGPPRRVGNENKSQIRTGIQFWTQGIRWDLAGVAGLTHYDPKSGIVVGATYEFQAFQRSPSPVTIK
;
A
#
# COMPACT_ATOMS: atom_id res chain seq x y z
N MET A 1 19.73 12.12 -53.81
CA MET A 1 19.51 11.02 -52.86
C MET A 1 20.08 11.44 -51.51
N PRO A 2 19.30 11.85 -50.51
CA PRO A 2 19.80 12.21 -49.18
C PRO A 2 19.86 10.95 -48.29
N LYS A 3 21.04 10.72 -47.73
CA LYS A 3 21.31 9.66 -46.73
C LYS A 3 20.79 10.11 -45.39
N TRP A 4 19.75 9.46 -44.87
CA TRP A 4 19.26 9.61 -43.49
C TRP A 4 20.25 8.94 -42.54
N ARG A 5 21.00 9.75 -41.78
CA ARG A 5 21.82 9.30 -40.64
C ARG A 5 20.92 9.20 -39.44
N TRP A 6 20.66 7.97 -38.99
CA TRP A 6 20.00 7.67 -37.73
C TRP A 6 20.92 8.11 -36.57
N ILE A 7 20.58 9.19 -35.89
CA ILE A 7 21.22 9.59 -34.65
C ILE A 7 20.53 8.78 -33.53
N LEU A 8 21.17 7.70 -33.14
CA LEU A 8 20.84 6.99 -31.89
C LEU A 8 21.36 7.86 -30.73
N ILE A 9 20.47 8.61 -30.10
CA ILE A 9 20.76 9.27 -28.83
C ILE A 9 20.75 8.19 -27.76
N ALA A 10 21.93 7.70 -27.40
CA ALA A 10 22.11 6.87 -26.22
C ALA A 10 21.97 7.77 -24.98
N ILE A 11 20.78 7.78 -24.37
CA ILE A 11 20.60 8.37 -23.05
C ILE A 11 21.31 7.47 -22.06
N CYS A 12 22.54 7.79 -21.69
CA CYS A 12 23.20 7.22 -20.53
C CYS A 12 22.48 7.70 -19.28
N VAL A 13 21.52 6.91 -18.82
CA VAL A 13 20.93 7.07 -17.49
C VAL A 13 22.00 6.62 -16.49
N VAL A 14 22.71 7.57 -15.91
CA VAL A 14 23.50 7.34 -14.70
C VAL A 14 22.53 7.00 -13.59
N VAL A 15 22.41 5.70 -13.28
CA VAL A 15 21.59 5.22 -12.17
C VAL A 15 22.35 5.52 -10.87
N PRO A 16 21.97 6.57 -10.10
CA PRO A 16 22.52 6.72 -8.76
C PRO A 16 22.07 5.50 -7.94
N ALA A 17 22.95 4.99 -7.08
CA ALA A 17 22.57 3.98 -6.08
C ALA A 17 21.49 4.61 -5.19
N ALA A 18 20.23 4.42 -5.55
CA ALA A 18 19.10 5.01 -4.89
C ALA A 18 18.90 4.35 -3.52
N ALA A 19 18.72 5.15 -2.50
CA ALA A 19 18.12 4.71 -1.26
C ALA A 19 16.77 4.06 -1.61
N ARG A 20 16.64 2.76 -1.34
CA ARG A 20 15.50 1.94 -1.77
C ARG A 20 14.43 2.02 -0.70
N ALA A 21 13.67 3.11 -0.67
CA ALA A 21 12.44 3.16 0.09
C ALA A 21 11.44 2.18 -0.55
N GLN A 22 10.80 1.36 0.27
CA GLN A 22 10.10 0.20 -0.21
C GLN A 22 8.68 0.12 0.28
N GLN A 23 7.76 -0.38 -0.56
CA GLN A 23 6.43 -0.77 -0.14
C GLN A 23 5.90 -1.99 -0.89
N ARG A 24 5.65 -1.95 -2.20
CA ARG A 24 5.10 -3.11 -2.90
C ARG A 24 6.10 -4.27 -3.02
N PRO A 25 5.64 -5.52 -3.01
CA PRO A 25 4.26 -6.03 -2.86
C PRO A 25 3.78 -6.05 -1.41
N LEU A 26 4.61 -5.57 -0.45
CA LEU A 26 4.31 -5.51 0.97
C LEU A 26 3.33 -4.36 1.27
N ARG A 27 2.54 -4.54 2.32
CA ARG A 27 1.69 -3.49 2.91
C ARG A 27 2.33 -2.86 4.15
N THR A 28 3.23 -3.59 4.83
CA THR A 28 4.05 -3.06 5.93
C THR A 28 4.92 -1.92 5.42
N ASP A 29 4.76 -0.74 5.99
CA ASP A 29 5.44 0.48 5.55
C ASP A 29 6.91 0.50 5.99
N ASP A 30 7.75 1.16 5.17
CA ASP A 30 9.14 1.45 5.50
C ASP A 30 9.23 2.71 6.37
N ALA A 31 10.02 2.68 7.45
CA ALA A 31 10.29 3.85 8.28
C ALA A 31 11.17 4.91 7.57
N GLU A 32 11.81 4.60 6.46
CA GLU A 32 12.51 5.62 5.68
C GLU A 32 11.55 6.44 4.82
N ILE A 33 11.87 7.70 4.64
CA ILE A 33 11.14 8.63 3.78
C ILE A 33 11.92 8.89 2.49
N LEU A 34 11.23 9.30 1.45
CA LEU A 34 11.84 9.75 0.21
C LEU A 34 12.63 11.04 0.44
N LYS A 35 13.78 11.14 -0.22
CA LYS A 35 14.55 12.40 -0.22
C LYS A 35 13.72 13.54 -0.81
N THR A 36 14.00 14.75 -0.34
CA THR A 36 13.33 15.96 -0.82
C THR A 36 13.31 16.04 -2.35
N GLY A 37 12.14 16.26 -2.91
CA GLY A 37 11.90 16.39 -4.35
C GLY A 37 11.87 15.07 -5.13
N ARG A 38 12.08 13.92 -4.47
CA ARG A 38 11.84 12.62 -5.11
C ARG A 38 10.39 12.24 -5.06
N VAL A 39 9.95 11.65 -6.16
CA VAL A 39 8.61 11.09 -6.31
C VAL A 39 8.74 9.61 -6.62
N ARG A 40 7.97 8.80 -5.95
CA ARG A 40 7.81 7.38 -6.27
C ARG A 40 6.37 7.13 -6.68
N ALA A 41 6.19 6.49 -7.82
CA ALA A 41 4.92 6.03 -8.34
C ALA A 41 4.91 4.50 -8.33
N ASP A 42 3.88 3.93 -7.73
CA ASP A 42 3.61 2.50 -7.72
C ASP A 42 2.33 2.25 -8.49
N PHE A 43 2.30 1.17 -9.26
CA PHE A 43 1.12 0.73 -9.99
C PHE A 43 1.05 -0.80 -9.99
N GLY A 44 -0.16 -1.38 -9.95
CA GLY A 44 -0.30 -2.82 -9.99
C GLY A 44 -1.73 -3.31 -10.09
N ILE A 45 -1.84 -4.64 -10.09
CA ILE A 45 -3.08 -5.40 -10.13
C ILE A 45 -3.02 -6.44 -9.01
N GLU A 46 -4.14 -6.64 -8.32
CA GLU A 46 -4.31 -7.71 -7.34
C GLU A 46 -5.49 -8.59 -7.78
N PHE A 47 -5.31 -9.89 -7.76
CA PHE A 47 -6.37 -10.87 -7.93
C PHE A 47 -6.51 -11.66 -6.63
N LEU A 48 -7.68 -11.58 -5.99
CA LEU A 48 -7.95 -12.12 -4.66
C LEU A 48 -9.16 -13.07 -4.72
N GLN A 49 -8.94 -14.32 -4.37
CA GLN A 49 -9.98 -15.34 -4.44
C GLN A 49 -10.79 -15.41 -3.16
N LYS A 50 -12.09 -15.58 -3.30
CA LYS A 50 -13.07 -15.74 -2.20
C LYS A 50 -13.01 -14.61 -1.17
N GLN A 51 -12.89 -13.35 -1.65
CA GLN A 51 -13.00 -12.18 -0.82
C GLN A 51 -14.44 -12.07 -0.29
N ARG A 52 -14.59 -11.75 1.01
CA ARG A 52 -15.88 -11.59 1.68
C ARG A 52 -16.11 -10.16 2.12
N TYR A 53 -17.37 -9.73 2.00
CA TYR A 53 -17.86 -8.42 2.40
C TYR A 53 -19.06 -8.60 3.36
N SER A 54 -18.84 -8.37 4.64
CA SER A 54 -19.84 -8.63 5.69
C SER A 54 -21.06 -7.72 5.62
N LEU A 55 -20.91 -6.49 5.12
CA LEU A 55 -22.01 -5.53 4.99
C LEU A 55 -23.01 -5.95 3.93
N SER A 56 -22.52 -6.35 2.77
CA SER A 56 -23.33 -6.71 1.61
C SER A 56 -23.61 -8.21 1.52
N GLY A 57 -22.98 -9.04 2.36
CA GLY A 57 -23.07 -10.49 2.29
C GLY A 57 -22.44 -11.11 1.03
N LEU A 58 -21.70 -10.31 0.24
CA LEU A 58 -21.11 -10.79 -1.00
C LEU A 58 -19.82 -11.55 -0.74
N GLN A 59 -19.63 -12.65 -1.45
CA GLN A 59 -18.37 -13.36 -1.56
C GLN A 59 -18.05 -13.66 -3.02
N GLY A 60 -16.78 -13.53 -3.40
CA GLY A 60 -16.37 -13.82 -4.79
C GLY A 60 -14.90 -13.56 -5.04
N ASP A 61 -14.53 -13.65 -6.31
CA ASP A 61 -13.18 -13.36 -6.75
C ASP A 61 -13.07 -11.87 -7.10
N LEU A 62 -12.20 -11.18 -6.36
CA LEU A 62 -11.99 -9.75 -6.48
C LEU A 62 -10.77 -9.46 -7.36
N THR A 63 -10.96 -8.72 -8.43
CA THR A 63 -9.88 -8.16 -9.24
C THR A 63 -9.77 -6.67 -8.94
N ARG A 64 -8.60 -6.23 -8.45
CA ARG A 64 -8.30 -4.83 -8.16
C ARG A 64 -7.41 -4.29 -9.28
N LEU A 65 -7.96 -3.45 -10.14
CA LEU A 65 -7.26 -2.86 -11.28
C LEU A 65 -6.73 -1.47 -10.91
N GLY A 66 -5.47 -1.21 -11.28
CA GLY A 66 -4.87 0.09 -11.01
C GLY A 66 -4.71 0.37 -9.52
N VAL A 67 -4.21 -0.59 -8.76
CA VAL A 67 -3.76 -0.34 -7.38
C VAL A 67 -2.56 0.57 -7.45
N ALA A 68 -2.76 1.86 -7.20
CA ALA A 68 -1.78 2.90 -7.45
C ALA A 68 -1.42 3.66 -6.17
N SER A 69 -0.19 4.13 -6.09
CA SER A 69 0.22 5.10 -5.07
C SER A 69 1.27 6.07 -5.61
N ILE A 70 1.24 7.29 -5.06
CA ILE A 70 2.24 8.33 -5.31
C ILE A 70 2.76 8.78 -3.97
N HIS A 71 4.07 8.78 -3.83
CA HIS A 71 4.79 9.22 -2.65
C HIS A 71 5.69 10.39 -3.02
N VAL A 72 5.69 11.45 -2.22
CA VAL A 72 6.44 12.69 -2.48
C VAL A 72 7.25 13.06 -1.26
N GLY A 73 8.58 13.09 -1.40
CA GLY A 73 9.48 13.62 -0.37
C GLY A 73 9.44 15.15 -0.35
N VAL A 74 8.90 15.73 0.72
CA VAL A 74 8.66 17.19 0.81
C VAL A 74 9.77 17.91 1.56
N GLY A 75 10.53 17.19 2.38
CA GLY A 75 11.62 17.72 3.18
C GLY A 75 12.50 16.59 3.71
N GLU A 76 13.33 16.92 4.68
CA GLU A 76 14.24 15.95 5.32
C GLU A 76 13.49 15.03 6.30
N TYR A 77 12.26 15.41 6.69
CA TYR A 77 11.51 14.73 7.75
C TYR A 77 10.09 14.34 7.35
N ALA A 78 9.64 14.68 6.14
CA ALA A 78 8.25 14.46 5.73
C ALA A 78 8.12 13.86 4.32
N GLU A 79 7.18 12.93 4.17
CA GLU A 79 6.75 12.33 2.91
C GLU A 79 5.22 12.34 2.86
N PHE A 80 4.65 12.86 1.78
CA PHE A 80 3.22 12.73 1.50
C PHE A 80 2.94 11.50 0.64
N GLN A 81 1.79 10.90 0.88
CA GLN A 81 1.35 9.68 0.21
C GLN A 81 -0.10 9.82 -0.24
N ILE A 82 -0.38 9.43 -1.48
CA ILE A 82 -1.73 9.28 -2.02
C ILE A 82 -1.79 7.87 -2.58
N SER A 83 -2.80 7.10 -2.22
CA SER A 83 -2.99 5.75 -2.74
C SER A 83 -4.47 5.42 -2.90
N GLY A 84 -4.78 4.51 -3.82
CA GLY A 84 -6.13 4.07 -4.08
C GLY A 84 -6.17 2.97 -5.14
N VAL A 85 -7.38 2.57 -5.50
CA VAL A 85 -7.63 1.59 -6.56
C VAL A 85 -8.55 2.22 -7.59
N VAL A 86 -8.14 2.15 -8.86
CA VAL A 86 -8.93 2.73 -9.95
C VAL A 86 -10.24 1.99 -10.11
N GLN A 87 -10.22 0.65 -10.02
CA GLN A 87 -11.44 -0.14 -10.14
C GLN A 87 -11.29 -1.47 -9.41
N ASP A 88 -12.22 -1.76 -8.53
CA ASP A 88 -12.47 -3.06 -7.93
C ASP A 88 -13.60 -3.75 -8.69
N VAL A 89 -13.39 -5.00 -9.10
CA VAL A 89 -14.37 -5.83 -9.81
C VAL A 89 -14.52 -7.14 -9.04
N LEU A 90 -15.71 -7.40 -8.51
CA LEU A 90 -16.04 -8.64 -7.80
C LEU A 90 -16.92 -9.53 -8.66
N ALA A 91 -16.42 -10.72 -9.00
CA ALA A 91 -17.22 -11.80 -9.56
C ALA A 91 -17.86 -12.58 -8.40
N VAL A 92 -19.14 -12.34 -8.17
CA VAL A 92 -19.89 -12.88 -7.03
C VAL A 92 -20.17 -14.36 -7.22
N SER A 93 -19.70 -15.19 -6.31
CA SER A 93 -19.93 -16.65 -6.28
C SER A 93 -20.94 -17.06 -5.22
N GLU A 94 -21.00 -16.36 -4.10
CA GLU A 94 -21.88 -16.67 -2.97
C GLU A 94 -22.51 -15.38 -2.43
N ARG A 95 -23.70 -15.49 -1.83
CA ARG A 95 -24.41 -14.39 -1.18
C ARG A 95 -24.94 -14.88 0.15
N ASP A 96 -24.45 -14.26 1.24
CA ASP A 96 -24.87 -14.50 2.61
C ASP A 96 -25.91 -13.45 3.04
N GLU A 97 -26.31 -13.49 4.30
CA GLU A 97 -27.11 -12.42 4.90
C GLU A 97 -26.39 -11.08 4.84
N TRP A 98 -27.16 -10.02 4.58
CA TRP A 98 -26.63 -8.66 4.41
C TRP A 98 -27.23 -7.68 5.42
N TYR A 99 -26.49 -6.66 5.76
CA TYR A 99 -26.98 -5.48 6.49
C TYR A 99 -27.51 -4.42 5.53
N PHE A 100 -26.81 -4.23 4.41
CA PHE A 100 -27.24 -3.34 3.34
C PHE A 100 -27.31 -4.14 2.03
N PRO A 101 -28.52 -4.25 1.41
CA PRO A 101 -28.67 -4.97 0.17
C PRO A 101 -27.92 -4.22 -0.96
N PRO A 102 -26.97 -4.86 -1.62
CA PRO A 102 -26.30 -4.24 -2.75
C PRO A 102 -27.23 -4.17 -3.97
N LYS A 103 -27.12 -3.11 -4.76
CA LYS A 103 -27.89 -2.92 -6.00
C LYS A 103 -27.20 -3.63 -7.17
N LEU A 104 -27.41 -4.93 -7.30
CA LEU A 104 -26.78 -5.76 -8.32
C LEU A 104 -27.75 -6.13 -9.43
N SER A 105 -27.32 -6.00 -10.68
CA SER A 105 -28.06 -6.48 -11.86
C SER A 105 -27.58 -7.85 -12.38
N GLY A 106 -26.75 -8.57 -11.63
CA GLY A 106 -26.17 -9.87 -12.03
C GLY A 106 -25.20 -10.43 -11.00
N ASN A 107 -24.26 -11.26 -11.44
CA ASN A 107 -23.22 -11.89 -10.60
C ASN A 107 -21.88 -11.14 -10.64
N THR A 108 -21.87 -9.87 -11.04
CA THR A 108 -20.67 -9.04 -11.05
C THR A 108 -21.02 -7.67 -10.53
N THR A 109 -20.18 -7.12 -9.68
CA THR A 109 -20.26 -5.73 -9.24
C THR A 109 -18.89 -5.07 -9.36
N SER A 110 -18.87 -3.77 -9.54
CA SER A 110 -17.64 -3.00 -9.60
C SER A 110 -17.83 -1.61 -9.01
N ASP A 111 -16.73 -1.08 -8.45
CA ASP A 111 -16.69 0.29 -7.94
C ASP A 111 -15.24 0.81 -7.96
N PHE A 112 -15.07 2.08 -7.69
CA PHE A 112 -13.75 2.61 -7.34
C PHE A 112 -13.34 2.09 -5.96
N GLY A 113 -12.02 1.92 -5.74
CA GLY A 113 -11.53 1.69 -4.38
C GLY A 113 -11.43 3.00 -3.61
N ASP A 114 -11.32 2.89 -2.28
CA ASP A 114 -11.17 4.05 -1.41
C ASP A 114 -9.84 4.77 -1.64
N LEU A 115 -9.86 6.10 -1.51
CA LEU A 115 -8.70 6.96 -1.64
C LEU A 115 -8.07 7.18 -0.26
N VAL A 116 -6.79 6.88 -0.13
CA VAL A 116 -6.05 7.08 1.11
C VAL A 116 -5.05 8.22 0.95
N LEU A 117 -5.15 9.21 1.82
CA LEU A 117 -4.21 10.33 1.94
C LEU A 117 -3.38 10.14 3.21
N GLY A 118 -2.07 10.12 3.09
CA GLY A 118 -1.18 9.86 4.20
C GLY A 118 0.00 10.83 4.29
N THR A 119 0.53 10.93 5.49
CA THR A 119 1.78 11.64 5.77
C THR A 119 2.65 10.78 6.66
N LYS A 120 3.91 10.67 6.31
CA LYS A 120 4.93 9.99 7.09
C LYS A 120 5.96 10.99 7.57
N LEU A 121 6.25 10.96 8.86
CA LEU A 121 7.19 11.85 9.53
C LEU A 121 8.35 11.02 10.09
N LYS A 122 9.56 11.30 9.64
CA LYS A 122 10.78 10.67 10.16
C LYS A 122 11.08 11.24 11.53
N LEU A 123 11.09 10.38 12.55
CA LEU A 123 11.44 10.74 13.92
C LEU A 123 12.93 10.52 14.17
N VAL A 124 13.45 9.35 13.79
CA VAL A 124 14.82 8.93 14.08
C VAL A 124 15.36 8.12 12.92
N GLY A 125 16.58 8.42 12.49
CA GLY A 125 17.30 7.62 11.50
C GLY A 125 17.96 6.38 12.13
N GLU A 126 18.21 5.34 11.32
CA GLU A 126 18.94 4.16 11.75
C GLU A 126 20.39 4.50 12.09
N GLN A 127 20.87 4.03 13.25
CA GLN A 127 22.27 4.21 13.67
C GLN A 127 22.70 3.09 14.62
N GLY A 128 23.75 2.36 14.27
CA GLY A 128 24.24 1.25 15.09
C GLY A 128 23.14 0.24 15.43
N CYS A 129 22.83 0.00 16.70
CA CYS A 129 21.76 -0.89 17.13
C CYS A 129 20.34 -0.25 17.05
N ARG A 130 20.25 1.08 16.99
CA ARG A 130 18.98 1.80 16.96
C ARG A 130 18.32 1.66 15.59
N PRO A 131 17.03 1.24 15.51
CA PRO A 131 16.29 1.22 14.26
C PRO A 131 15.96 2.63 13.76
N ALA A 132 15.66 2.78 12.49
CA ALA A 132 14.92 3.95 12.01
C ALA A 132 13.48 3.89 12.55
N ILE A 133 12.95 5.05 12.95
CA ILE A 133 11.59 5.18 13.47
C ILE A 133 10.90 6.34 12.75
N SER A 134 9.69 6.10 12.29
CA SER A 134 8.83 7.11 11.70
C SER A 134 7.42 6.98 12.24
N PHE A 135 6.69 8.09 12.21
CA PHE A 135 5.29 8.14 12.52
C PHE A 135 4.50 8.35 11.23
N LYS A 136 3.44 7.57 11.02
CA LYS A 136 2.53 7.72 9.90
C LYS A 136 1.13 7.97 10.40
N PHE A 137 0.42 8.87 9.74
CA PHE A 137 -1.03 9.00 9.85
C PHE A 137 -1.63 9.04 8.44
N ALA A 138 -2.83 8.53 8.31
CA ALA A 138 -3.54 8.49 7.04
C ALA A 138 -5.05 8.56 7.26
N VAL A 139 -5.74 9.12 6.26
CA VAL A 139 -7.19 9.18 6.19
C VAL A 139 -7.62 8.45 4.93
N GLU A 140 -8.54 7.50 5.09
CA GLU A 140 -9.21 6.81 4.00
C GLU A 140 -10.55 7.48 3.74
N LEU A 141 -10.75 7.94 2.51
CA LEU A 141 -11.96 8.61 2.06
C LEU A 141 -12.87 7.60 1.36
N PRO A 142 -14.18 7.59 1.68
CA PRO A 142 -15.11 6.58 1.17
C PRO A 142 -15.51 6.86 -0.28
N ASN A 143 -14.73 6.37 -1.22
CA ASN A 143 -15.07 6.43 -2.64
C ASN A 143 -15.89 5.22 -3.09
N ALA A 144 -15.58 4.03 -2.53
CA ALA A 144 -16.37 2.83 -2.73
C ALA A 144 -17.71 2.94 -1.98
N LYS A 145 -18.82 2.66 -2.67
CA LYS A 145 -20.17 2.81 -2.14
C LYS A 145 -20.73 1.50 -1.58
N HIS A 146 -21.56 1.60 -0.54
CA HIS A 146 -22.30 0.43 -0.04
C HIS A 146 -23.27 -0.13 -1.08
N ASP A 147 -23.79 0.70 -1.99
CA ASP A 147 -24.69 0.28 -3.09
C ASP A 147 -24.03 -0.76 -4.02
N SER A 148 -22.73 -0.65 -4.26
CA SER A 148 -21.96 -1.64 -5.02
C SER A 148 -21.71 -2.93 -4.23
N GLY A 149 -21.85 -2.88 -2.91
CA GLY A 149 -21.52 -3.94 -1.97
C GLY A 149 -20.03 -4.04 -1.62
N LEU A 150 -19.19 -3.12 -2.11
CA LEU A 150 -17.75 -3.13 -1.93
C LEU A 150 -17.25 -2.12 -0.89
N GLY A 151 -17.99 -1.04 -0.65
CA GLY A 151 -17.64 0.05 0.26
C GLY A 151 -18.38 0.03 1.59
N THR A 152 -17.90 0.83 2.53
CA THR A 152 -18.49 1.05 3.85
C THR A 152 -19.16 2.43 3.99
N ASP A 153 -18.90 3.34 3.05
CA ASP A 153 -19.28 4.78 3.10
C ASP A 153 -18.78 5.49 4.36
N GLN A 154 -17.70 4.99 4.98
CA GLN A 154 -17.15 5.56 6.20
C GLN A 154 -15.75 6.13 5.94
N THR A 155 -15.49 7.32 6.51
CA THR A 155 -14.12 7.85 6.59
C THR A 155 -13.40 7.13 7.71
N GLU A 156 -12.21 6.62 7.43
CA GLU A 156 -11.39 5.90 8.37
C GLU A 156 -10.07 6.64 8.62
N PHE A 157 -9.56 6.56 9.84
CA PHE A 157 -8.28 7.16 10.23
C PHE A 157 -7.32 6.09 10.70
N TYR A 158 -6.06 6.20 10.29
CA TYR A 158 -4.98 5.29 10.64
C TYR A 158 -3.80 6.04 11.22
N SER A 159 -3.18 5.51 12.27
CA SER A 159 -1.97 6.05 12.88
C SER A 159 -1.04 4.91 13.27
N SER A 160 0.25 4.99 12.91
CA SER A 160 1.21 3.92 13.15
C SER A 160 2.61 4.45 13.45
N LEU A 161 3.34 3.76 14.31
CA LEU A 161 4.79 3.83 14.43
C LEU A 161 5.41 2.78 13.52
N LEU A 162 6.34 3.21 12.71
CA LEU A 162 7.06 2.42 11.73
C LEU A 162 8.49 2.23 12.20
N PHE A 163 9.00 1.02 12.04
CA PHE A 163 10.35 0.64 12.42
C PHE A 163 11.05 -0.03 11.25
N LYS A 164 12.34 0.30 11.06
CA LYS A 164 13.20 -0.38 10.08
C LYS A 164 14.56 -0.65 10.69
N LYS A 165 15.04 -1.88 10.47
CA LYS A 165 16.36 -2.28 10.88
C LYS A 165 17.04 -3.12 9.81
N HIS A 166 18.26 -2.74 9.47
CA HIS A 166 19.15 -3.60 8.69
C HIS A 166 19.76 -4.67 9.59
N TRP A 167 19.65 -5.91 9.18
CA TRP A 167 20.31 -7.04 9.81
C TRP A 167 21.14 -7.78 8.76
N ARG A 168 22.47 -7.61 8.84
CA ARG A 168 23.39 -8.06 7.79
C ARG A 168 23.02 -7.43 6.43
N ARG A 169 22.59 -8.25 5.47
CA ARG A 169 22.15 -7.79 4.15
C ARG A 169 20.64 -7.61 4.04
N SER A 170 19.89 -8.15 5.00
CA SER A 170 18.43 -8.13 5.00
C SER A 170 17.89 -6.88 5.69
N GLN A 171 16.64 -6.54 5.41
CA GLN A 171 15.91 -5.48 6.08
C GLN A 171 14.71 -6.10 6.79
N ILE A 172 14.49 -5.68 8.02
CA ILE A 172 13.31 -6.02 8.81
C ILE A 172 12.51 -4.73 8.96
N LEU A 173 11.25 -4.78 8.60
CA LEU A 173 10.27 -3.72 8.77
C LEU A 173 9.25 -4.17 9.79
N ALA A 174 8.77 -3.25 10.59
CA ALA A 174 7.62 -3.48 11.47
C ALA A 174 6.79 -2.21 11.57
N ASP A 175 5.50 -2.37 11.71
CA ASP A 175 4.60 -1.29 12.10
C ASP A 175 3.66 -1.76 13.21
N VAL A 176 3.30 -0.82 14.07
CA VAL A 176 2.29 -1.00 15.10
C VAL A 176 1.51 0.30 15.24
N GLY A 177 0.20 0.19 15.26
CA GLY A 177 -0.65 1.36 15.29
C GLY A 177 -2.08 1.05 15.68
N PHE A 178 -2.94 2.00 15.44
CA PHE A 178 -4.38 1.84 15.62
C PHE A 178 -5.11 2.51 14.45
N ALA A 179 -6.33 2.04 14.20
CA ALA A 179 -7.25 2.67 13.29
C ALA A 179 -8.48 3.16 14.06
N ILE A 180 -9.13 4.19 13.55
CA ILE A 180 -10.45 4.63 13.99
C ILE A 180 -11.38 4.39 12.82
N LEU A 181 -12.21 3.34 12.94
CA LEU A 181 -13.11 2.87 11.91
C LEU A 181 -14.53 3.23 12.28
N GLY A 182 -15.20 4.06 11.45
CA GLY A 182 -16.60 4.35 11.61
C GLY A 182 -17.45 3.08 11.52
N SER A 183 -18.50 2.96 12.33
CA SER A 183 -19.43 1.85 12.23
C SER A 183 -20.44 2.12 11.13
N PRO A 184 -20.47 1.33 10.04
CA PRO A 184 -21.44 1.52 8.98
C PRO A 184 -22.87 1.15 9.40
N VAL A 185 -23.04 0.31 10.40
CA VAL A 185 -24.34 -0.18 10.87
C VAL A 185 -24.87 0.55 12.12
N SER A 186 -24.10 1.44 12.72
CA SER A 186 -24.49 2.15 13.96
C SER A 186 -23.95 3.57 13.94
N LEU A 187 -24.80 4.53 13.65
CA LEU A 187 -24.45 5.95 13.62
C LEU A 187 -23.78 6.40 14.93
N GLY A 188 -22.68 7.17 14.80
CA GLY A 188 -21.96 7.73 15.93
C GLY A 188 -21.14 6.72 16.75
N ARG A 189 -21.02 5.49 16.30
CA ARG A 189 -20.10 4.50 16.89
C ARG A 189 -18.90 4.25 16.02
N GLN A 190 -17.80 3.91 16.66
CA GLN A 190 -16.54 3.56 16.01
C GLN A 190 -15.95 2.29 16.63
N THR A 191 -14.95 1.74 15.95
CA THR A 191 -14.14 0.64 16.43
C THR A 191 -12.67 1.04 16.27
N ASP A 192 -11.87 0.82 17.30
CA ASP A 192 -10.47 1.22 17.33
C ASP A 192 -9.57 -0.03 17.37
N PRO A 193 -9.38 -0.76 16.25
CA PRO A 193 -8.54 -1.93 16.23
C PRO A 193 -7.05 -1.54 16.26
N LEU A 194 -6.25 -2.40 16.90
CA LEU A 194 -4.79 -2.41 16.75
C LEU A 194 -4.43 -2.83 15.33
N THR A 195 -3.55 -2.09 14.68
CA THR A 195 -2.94 -2.47 13.40
C THR A 195 -1.50 -2.93 13.62
N TYR A 196 -1.05 -3.91 12.84
CA TYR A 196 0.29 -4.45 12.94
C TYR A 196 0.80 -4.96 11.60
N GLY A 197 2.11 -4.92 11.45
CA GLY A 197 2.81 -5.50 10.32
C GLY A 197 4.25 -5.86 10.69
N ILE A 198 4.73 -6.98 10.17
CA ILE A 198 6.13 -7.37 10.23
C ILE A 198 6.52 -7.91 8.86
N ALA A 199 7.60 -7.39 8.29
CA ALA A 199 8.07 -7.80 6.99
C ALA A 199 9.60 -7.99 6.98
N ALA A 200 10.05 -8.85 6.09
CA ALA A 200 11.45 -9.09 5.81
C ALA A 200 11.73 -8.95 4.30
N ILE A 201 12.87 -8.35 3.98
CA ILE A 201 13.39 -8.20 2.63
C ILE A 201 14.78 -8.77 2.62
N ILE A 202 14.96 -9.82 1.82
CA ILE A 202 16.18 -10.62 1.77
C ILE A 202 16.75 -10.50 0.36
N PRO A 203 17.88 -9.77 0.17
CA PRO A 203 18.57 -9.73 -1.11
C PRO A 203 19.14 -11.11 -1.46
N ILE A 204 18.69 -11.68 -2.56
CA ILE A 204 19.20 -12.95 -3.10
C ILE A 204 20.27 -12.67 -4.16
N HIS A 205 20.03 -11.66 -4.99
CA HIS A 205 20.92 -11.23 -6.06
C HIS A 205 20.97 -9.71 -6.11
N ARG A 206 21.90 -9.12 -6.88
CA ARG A 206 22.01 -7.65 -7.04
C ARG A 206 20.72 -6.97 -7.53
N SER A 207 19.94 -7.69 -8.32
CA SER A 207 18.66 -7.21 -8.88
C SER A 207 17.45 -8.00 -8.42
N LEU A 208 17.56 -8.85 -7.36
CA LEU A 208 16.47 -9.71 -6.90
C LEU A 208 16.42 -9.77 -5.38
N ASN A 209 15.26 -9.47 -4.81
CA ASN A 209 14.96 -9.69 -3.40
C ASN A 209 13.84 -10.72 -3.26
N LEU A 210 13.93 -11.54 -2.23
CA LEU A 210 12.79 -12.27 -1.66
C LEU A 210 12.15 -11.38 -0.60
N VAL A 211 10.83 -11.35 -0.54
CA VAL A 211 10.08 -10.57 0.44
C VAL A 211 8.98 -11.41 1.09
N GLY A 212 8.70 -11.13 2.34
CA GLY A 212 7.61 -11.76 3.07
C GLY A 212 7.10 -10.86 4.17
N GLU A 213 5.79 -10.93 4.43
CA GLU A 213 5.17 -10.20 5.53
C GLU A 213 4.00 -10.96 6.13
N ILE A 214 3.71 -10.62 7.37
CA ILE A 214 2.42 -10.80 8.02
C ILE A 214 1.93 -9.43 8.47
N GLN A 215 0.68 -9.09 8.15
CA GLN A 215 0.08 -7.81 8.52
C GLN A 215 -1.42 -7.99 8.79
N GLY A 216 -2.00 -7.09 9.60
CA GLY A 216 -3.41 -7.16 9.88
C GLY A 216 -3.91 -6.10 10.84
N ARG A 217 -5.16 -6.28 11.24
CA ARG A 217 -5.82 -5.50 12.29
C ARG A 217 -6.57 -6.42 13.24
N HIS A 218 -6.54 -6.10 14.52
CA HIS A 218 -7.22 -6.84 15.58
C HIS A 218 -7.94 -5.88 16.52
N GLY A 219 -9.23 -6.08 16.70
CA GLY A 219 -10.09 -5.24 17.55
C GLY A 219 -11.19 -6.05 18.20
N PRO A 220 -12.19 -5.38 18.79
CA PRO A 220 -13.32 -6.06 19.42
C PRO A 220 -14.02 -7.01 18.43
N PRO A 221 -14.43 -8.21 18.87
CA PRO A 221 -15.02 -9.21 17.99
C PRO A 221 -16.40 -8.76 17.46
N ARG A 222 -16.77 -9.30 16.28
CA ARG A 222 -18.10 -9.18 15.68
C ARG A 222 -18.57 -7.75 15.37
N ARG A 223 -17.69 -6.96 14.74
CA ARG A 223 -18.07 -5.65 14.21
C ARG A 223 -18.22 -5.75 12.69
N VAL A 224 -19.48 -5.76 12.23
CA VAL A 224 -19.80 -5.81 10.80
C VAL A 224 -19.25 -4.58 10.06
N GLY A 225 -18.51 -4.82 8.99
CA GLY A 225 -17.74 -3.82 8.26
C GLY A 225 -16.34 -3.55 8.81
N ASN A 226 -16.12 -3.82 10.12
CA ASN A 226 -14.88 -3.54 10.84
C ASN A 226 -14.24 -4.81 11.42
N GLU A 227 -14.31 -5.91 10.69
CA GLU A 227 -13.80 -7.21 11.12
C GLU A 227 -12.29 -7.22 11.26
N ASN A 228 -11.83 -8.17 12.10
CA ASN A 228 -10.42 -8.51 12.17
C ASN A 228 -9.95 -9.07 10.83
N LYS A 229 -8.79 -8.64 10.39
CA LYS A 229 -8.14 -9.09 9.16
C LYS A 229 -6.68 -9.39 9.43
N SER A 230 -6.15 -10.41 8.81
CA SER A 230 -4.71 -10.75 8.85
C SER A 230 -4.33 -11.52 7.61
N GLN A 231 -3.24 -11.12 6.96
CA GLN A 231 -2.77 -11.71 5.71
C GLN A 231 -1.27 -11.96 5.76
N ILE A 232 -0.87 -13.02 5.09
CA ILE A 232 0.53 -13.27 4.75
C ILE A 232 0.72 -12.93 3.27
N ARG A 233 1.85 -12.26 2.95
CA ARG A 233 2.32 -12.05 1.58
C ARG A 233 3.74 -12.56 1.45
N THR A 234 4.02 -13.28 0.37
CA THR A 234 5.38 -13.76 0.05
C THR A 234 5.62 -13.59 -1.43
N GLY A 235 6.78 -13.05 -1.79
CA GLY A 235 7.03 -12.72 -3.19
C GLY A 235 8.46 -12.31 -3.46
N ILE A 236 8.65 -11.78 -4.65
CA ILE A 236 9.92 -11.31 -5.16
C ILE A 236 9.80 -9.87 -5.67
N GLN A 237 10.92 -9.17 -5.61
CA GLN A 237 11.12 -7.88 -6.23
C GLN A 237 12.34 -7.97 -7.14
N PHE A 238 12.21 -7.51 -8.37
CA PHE A 238 13.34 -7.48 -9.28
C PHE A 238 13.43 -6.14 -10.02
N TRP A 239 14.65 -5.75 -10.40
CA TRP A 239 14.93 -4.47 -11.05
C TRP A 239 15.41 -4.66 -12.47
N THR A 240 14.74 -3.98 -13.40
CA THR A 240 15.20 -3.83 -14.79
C THR A 240 15.03 -2.38 -15.23
N GLN A 241 16.04 -1.80 -15.87
CA GLN A 241 15.98 -0.46 -16.46
C GLN A 241 15.44 0.65 -15.52
N GLY A 242 15.77 0.58 -14.22
CA GLY A 242 15.33 1.56 -13.23
C GLY A 242 13.91 1.36 -12.69
N ILE A 243 13.15 0.41 -13.22
CA ILE A 243 11.84 0.00 -12.72
C ILE A 243 12.02 -1.21 -11.79
N ARG A 244 11.36 -1.18 -10.64
CA ARG A 244 11.19 -2.34 -9.78
C ARG A 244 9.88 -3.04 -10.14
N TRP A 245 9.95 -4.32 -10.38
CA TRP A 245 8.81 -5.19 -10.61
C TRP A 245 8.56 -6.04 -9.37
N ASP A 246 7.31 -6.28 -9.07
CA ASP A 246 6.87 -6.99 -7.88
C ASP A 246 5.91 -8.12 -8.27
N LEU A 247 6.13 -9.30 -7.68
CA LEU A 247 5.22 -10.43 -7.80
C LEU A 247 5.10 -11.10 -6.43
N ALA A 248 3.89 -11.27 -5.93
CA ALA A 248 3.67 -11.95 -4.65
C ALA A 248 2.39 -12.79 -4.64
N GLY A 249 2.41 -13.86 -3.86
CA GLY A 249 1.25 -14.59 -3.40
C GLY A 249 0.71 -13.99 -2.11
N VAL A 250 -0.60 -14.06 -1.94
CA VAL A 250 -1.34 -13.61 -0.75
C VAL A 250 -2.11 -14.78 -0.18
N ALA A 251 -2.15 -14.92 1.13
CA ALA A 251 -3.01 -15.86 1.85
C ALA A 251 -3.65 -15.16 3.05
N GLY A 252 -4.95 -15.26 3.18
CA GLY A 252 -5.70 -14.76 4.33
C GLY A 252 -5.64 -15.70 5.52
N LEU A 253 -5.61 -15.12 6.70
CA LEU A 253 -5.55 -15.86 7.97
C LEU A 253 -6.87 -15.79 8.74
N THR A 254 -7.77 -14.88 8.36
CA THR A 254 -9.09 -14.74 9.00
C THR A 254 -10.22 -15.01 8.01
N HIS A 255 -11.43 -15.15 8.54
CA HIS A 255 -12.62 -15.49 7.73
C HIS A 255 -12.98 -14.43 6.68
N TYR A 256 -12.69 -13.16 6.95
CA TYR A 256 -13.00 -12.03 6.06
C TYR A 256 -11.83 -11.60 5.17
N ASP A 257 -10.73 -12.32 5.23
CA ASP A 257 -9.64 -12.16 4.27
C ASP A 257 -9.91 -12.99 3.00
N PRO A 258 -9.29 -12.64 1.87
CA PRO A 258 -9.30 -13.50 0.70
C PRO A 258 -8.61 -14.83 1.02
N LYS A 259 -9.12 -15.93 0.51
CA LYS A 259 -8.51 -17.24 0.74
C LYS A 259 -7.08 -17.29 0.22
N SER A 260 -6.87 -16.76 -0.97
CA SER A 260 -5.57 -16.67 -1.65
C SER A 260 -5.59 -15.53 -2.68
N GLY A 261 -4.44 -15.18 -3.21
CA GLY A 261 -4.37 -14.18 -4.27
C GLY A 261 -2.98 -14.03 -4.85
N ILE A 262 -2.91 -13.24 -5.93
CA ILE A 262 -1.67 -12.87 -6.61
C ILE A 262 -1.65 -11.34 -6.74
N VAL A 263 -0.48 -10.77 -6.50
CA VAL A 263 -0.21 -9.34 -6.63
C VAL A 263 0.92 -9.15 -7.62
N VAL A 264 0.70 -8.31 -8.62
CA VAL A 264 1.73 -7.90 -9.58
C VAL A 264 1.81 -6.38 -9.59
N GLY A 265 3.01 -5.84 -9.68
CA GLY A 265 3.18 -4.39 -9.71
C GLY A 265 4.50 -3.93 -10.27
N ALA A 266 4.56 -2.63 -10.47
CA ALA A 266 5.75 -1.91 -10.89
C ALA A 266 5.90 -0.64 -10.06
N THR A 267 7.13 -0.28 -9.74
CA THR A 267 7.49 0.93 -9.01
C THR A 267 8.55 1.69 -9.78
N TYR A 268 8.35 2.98 -9.92
CA TYR A 268 9.31 3.90 -10.52
C TYR A 268 9.56 5.09 -9.60
N GLU A 269 10.84 5.43 -9.40
CA GLU A 269 11.25 6.55 -8.55
C GLU A 269 12.11 7.51 -9.35
N PHE A 270 11.76 8.80 -9.29
CA PHE A 270 12.45 9.86 -10.04
C PHE A 270 12.56 11.15 -9.25
N GLN A 271 13.47 12.03 -9.66
CA GLN A 271 13.61 13.37 -9.11
C GLN A 271 12.66 14.30 -9.86
N ALA A 272 11.63 14.82 -9.19
CA ALA A 272 10.63 15.68 -9.80
C ALA A 272 10.98 17.17 -9.67
N PHE A 273 11.54 17.58 -8.51
CA PHE A 273 11.94 18.97 -8.28
C PHE A 273 13.18 19.04 -7.38
N GLN A 274 13.95 20.09 -7.56
CA GLN A 274 15.10 20.42 -6.71
C GLN A 274 14.72 21.58 -5.82
N ARG A 275 15.08 21.55 -4.54
CA ARG A 275 14.96 22.70 -3.67
C ARG A 275 16.02 23.70 -4.09
N SER A 276 15.61 24.85 -4.62
CA SER A 276 16.54 25.97 -4.81
C SER A 276 17.10 26.34 -3.43
N PRO A 277 18.41 26.45 -3.24
CA PRO A 277 18.96 26.97 -2.01
C PRO A 277 18.43 28.39 -1.84
N SER A 278 17.57 28.62 -0.87
CA SER A 278 17.16 29.99 -0.53
C SER A 278 18.37 30.74 0.01
N PRO A 279 18.82 31.84 -0.58
CA PRO A 279 19.81 32.70 0.04
C PRO A 279 19.11 33.51 1.14
N VAL A 280 18.95 32.92 2.32
CA VAL A 280 18.67 33.71 3.53
C VAL A 280 20.00 34.20 4.03
N THR A 281 20.46 35.31 3.48
CA THR A 281 21.48 36.14 4.12
C THR A 281 20.76 36.95 5.20
N ILE A 282 20.78 36.42 6.42
CA ILE A 282 20.48 37.26 7.59
C ILE A 282 21.70 38.15 7.80
N LYS A 283 21.54 39.44 7.55
CA LYS A 283 22.46 40.48 7.99
C LYS A 283 22.24 40.78 9.45
#